data_a7a7fcf46d78f6f261fb210427e39e35
#
_entry.id   a7a7fcf46d78f6f261fb210427e39e35
#
_cell.length_a   1.000
_cell.length_b   1.000
_cell.length_c   1.000
_cell.angle_alpha   90.00
_cell.angle_beta   90.00
_cell.angle_gamma   90.00
#
_symmetry.space_group_name_H-M   'P 1'
#
loop_
_entity.id
_entity.type
_entity.pdbx_description
1 polymer ?
#
loop_
_entity_poly.entity_id
_entity_poly.type
_entity_poly.pdbx_seq_one_letter_code
_entity_poly.pdbx_strand_id
1 'polypeptide(L)'
;YLSAKYNIHPNYANYLCEKNTLTVENIDEIFSLMEENKKVIFDKAYIEELYWKYMENGNVQEEHMCDLKKFLKGKEILLIAPGKSCVIEKEIITKQAQKENVVTISVNFAYEKVVPQFIFVSNLRRFRELDDGDKAKCIVTSNIPAGQIYLQTNYRELLNTEDGVRDNAGLMAVKFLMNYEVAGIWLAGFDGYSHDAEENYGDDKMALATQNARLDVMNHGITKIMQEYAKDITIRFLTAPKHIILQ
;
A
#
# COMPACT_ATOMS: atom_id res chain seq x y z
N TYR A 1 -16.56 21.67 -5.65
CA TYR A 1 -15.14 21.73 -5.99
C TYR A 1 -14.30 20.85 -5.05
N LEU A 2 -14.34 21.10 -3.77
CA LEU A 2 -13.62 20.32 -2.79
C LEU A 2 -14.21 18.90 -2.64
N SER A 3 -15.51 18.65 -2.71
CA SER A 3 -16.05 17.30 -2.65
C SER A 3 -15.69 16.46 -3.88
N ALA A 4 -15.63 17.04 -5.06
CA ALA A 4 -15.11 16.39 -6.25
C ALA A 4 -13.58 16.18 -6.18
N LYS A 5 -12.85 17.11 -5.55
CA LYS A 5 -11.45 17.01 -5.25
C LYS A 5 -11.17 16.15 -4.03
N TYR A 6 -12.02 16.25 -3.04
CA TYR A 6 -11.90 15.65 -1.73
C TYR A 6 -12.89 14.50 -1.58
N ASN A 7 -12.85 13.64 -2.55
CA ASN A 7 -13.12 12.26 -2.31
C ASN A 7 -12.09 11.77 -1.28
N ILE A 8 -12.16 12.35 -0.04
CA ILE A 8 -11.05 12.24 0.89
C ILE A 8 -10.94 10.79 1.34
N HIS A 9 -10.18 10.04 0.55
CA HIS A 9 -9.52 8.86 1.06
C HIS A 9 -8.49 9.32 2.13
N PRO A 10 -8.26 8.58 3.25
CA PRO A 10 -7.29 8.94 4.28
C PRO A 10 -5.91 9.33 3.76
N ASN A 11 -5.41 8.60 2.80
CA ASN A 11 -4.10 8.88 2.18
C ASN A 11 -4.10 10.22 1.43
N TYR A 12 -5.27 10.70 1.01
CA TYR A 12 -5.42 11.98 0.35
C TYR A 12 -5.28 13.17 1.33
N ALA A 13 -5.66 12.97 2.59
CA ALA A 13 -5.41 13.96 3.64
C ALA A 13 -3.91 14.24 3.78
N ASN A 14 -3.07 13.22 3.73
CA ASN A 14 -1.61 13.38 3.75
C ASN A 14 -1.08 14.12 2.51
N TYR A 15 -1.62 13.81 1.33
CA TYR A 15 -1.29 14.55 0.11
C TYR A 15 -1.66 16.03 0.23
N LEU A 16 -2.83 16.35 0.80
CA LEU A 16 -3.24 17.73 1.03
C LEU A 16 -2.33 18.46 2.02
N CYS A 17 -1.89 17.78 3.08
CA CYS A 17 -0.91 18.32 4.03
C CYS A 17 0.43 18.63 3.32
N GLU A 18 0.92 17.72 2.47
CA GLU A 18 2.15 17.92 1.70
C GLU A 18 2.06 19.16 0.78
N LYS A 19 0.90 19.40 0.21
CA LYS A 19 0.63 20.58 -0.63
C LYS A 19 0.31 21.85 0.16
N ASN A 20 0.40 21.81 1.50
CA ASN A 20 -0.03 22.89 2.40
C ASN A 20 -1.50 23.33 2.17
N THR A 21 -2.34 22.40 1.74
CA THR A 21 -3.76 22.67 1.45
C THR A 21 -4.63 22.34 2.65
N LEU A 22 -4.24 21.33 3.45
CA LEU A 22 -4.92 20.94 4.68
C LEU A 22 -4.11 21.47 5.86
N THR A 23 -4.70 22.40 6.62
CA THR A 23 -4.16 22.94 7.87
C THR A 23 -5.16 22.75 8.99
N VAL A 24 -4.73 22.94 10.25
CA VAL A 24 -5.65 22.86 11.40
C VAL A 24 -6.77 23.90 11.27
N GLU A 25 -6.46 25.07 10.74
CA GLU A 25 -7.42 26.16 10.59
C GLU A 25 -8.50 25.87 9.54
N ASN A 26 -8.21 25.12 8.48
CA ASN A 26 -9.17 24.85 7.41
C ASN A 26 -9.79 23.46 7.46
N ILE A 27 -9.48 22.66 8.48
CA ILE A 27 -9.98 21.29 8.60
C ILE A 27 -11.52 21.23 8.71
N ASP A 28 -12.10 22.16 9.44
CA ASP A 28 -13.56 22.26 9.59
C ASP A 28 -14.26 22.59 8.27
N GLU A 29 -13.69 23.51 7.50
CA GLU A 29 -14.18 23.86 6.18
C GLU A 29 -14.12 22.67 5.22
N ILE A 30 -12.98 22.01 5.15
CA ILE A 30 -12.79 20.84 4.32
C ILE A 30 -13.76 19.74 4.70
N PHE A 31 -13.88 19.43 6.00
CA PHE A 31 -14.80 18.41 6.48
C PHE A 31 -16.26 18.73 6.16
N SER A 32 -16.67 20.01 6.24
CA SER A 32 -18.03 20.42 5.92
C SER A 32 -18.41 20.22 4.44
N LEU A 33 -17.40 20.20 3.56
CA LEU A 33 -17.57 20.00 2.11
C LEU A 33 -17.62 18.53 1.70
N MET A 34 -17.34 17.60 2.62
CA MET A 34 -17.44 16.16 2.35
C MET A 34 -18.91 15.75 2.20
N GLU A 35 -19.16 14.82 1.29
CA GLU A 35 -20.47 14.18 1.17
C GLU A 35 -20.81 13.40 2.44
N GLU A 36 -22.10 13.37 2.83
CA GLU A 36 -22.53 12.73 4.09
C GLU A 36 -22.15 11.25 4.19
N ASN A 37 -22.25 10.50 3.10
CA ASN A 37 -21.84 9.10 3.08
C ASN A 37 -20.34 8.89 3.33
N LYS A 38 -19.53 9.89 3.08
CA LYS A 38 -18.07 9.85 3.31
C LYS A 38 -17.70 10.28 4.71
N LYS A 39 -18.46 11.19 5.33
CA LYS A 39 -18.29 11.59 6.73
C LYS A 39 -18.44 10.41 7.69
N VAL A 40 -19.28 9.44 7.34
CA VAL A 40 -19.42 8.19 8.13
C VAL A 40 -18.13 7.37 8.16
N ILE A 41 -17.32 7.44 7.08
CA ILE A 41 -16.07 6.69 6.94
C ILE A 41 -14.88 7.50 7.46
N PHE A 42 -14.91 8.82 7.28
CA PHE A 42 -13.80 9.73 7.57
C PHE A 42 -14.30 10.88 8.46
N ASP A 43 -14.23 10.69 9.77
CA ASP A 43 -14.58 11.73 10.72
C ASP A 43 -13.46 12.78 10.87
N LYS A 44 -13.83 13.94 11.43
CA LYS A 44 -12.91 15.06 11.65
C LYS A 44 -11.73 14.67 12.54
N ALA A 45 -11.99 13.96 13.63
CA ALA A 45 -10.94 13.56 14.57
C ALA A 45 -9.89 12.68 13.89
N TYR A 46 -10.34 11.80 12.98
CA TYR A 46 -9.44 10.96 12.20
C TYR A 46 -8.59 11.78 11.20
N ILE A 47 -9.16 12.79 10.55
CA ILE A 47 -8.43 13.70 9.65
C ILE A 47 -7.38 14.49 10.42
N GLU A 48 -7.72 15.00 11.61
CA GLU A 48 -6.79 15.69 12.51
C GLU A 48 -5.65 14.76 12.95
N GLU A 49 -5.96 13.54 13.33
CA GLU A 49 -4.96 12.54 13.72
C GLU A 49 -3.97 12.25 12.58
N LEU A 50 -4.46 12.10 11.34
CA LEU A 50 -3.61 11.94 10.17
C LEU A 50 -2.71 13.15 9.94
N TYR A 51 -3.23 14.36 10.09
CA TYR A 51 -2.46 15.60 9.95
C TYR A 51 -1.27 15.61 10.92
N TRP A 52 -1.52 15.37 12.21
CA TRP A 52 -0.46 15.36 13.21
C TRP A 52 0.55 14.25 12.99
N LYS A 53 0.11 13.04 12.67
CA LYS A 53 1.00 11.92 12.34
C LYS A 53 1.89 12.21 11.13
N TYR A 54 1.35 12.86 10.13
CA TYR A 54 2.11 13.28 8.96
C TYR A 54 3.17 14.32 9.32
N MET A 55 2.82 15.29 10.15
CA MET A 55 3.73 16.35 10.57
C MET A 55 4.82 15.86 11.53
N GLU A 56 4.54 14.86 12.35
CA GLU A 56 5.51 14.26 13.28
C GLU A 56 6.56 13.38 12.59
N ASN A 57 6.50 13.16 11.30
CA ASN A 57 7.41 12.31 10.51
C ASN A 57 7.57 10.87 11.01
N GLY A 58 6.63 10.37 11.79
CA GLY A 58 6.64 9.00 12.32
C GLY A 58 7.83 8.70 13.26
N ASN A 59 7.58 8.04 14.36
CA ASN A 59 8.64 7.47 15.19
C ASN A 59 9.22 6.24 14.48
N VAL A 60 10.29 6.43 13.73
CA VAL A 60 11.02 5.33 13.11
C VAL A 60 11.74 4.56 14.23
N GLN A 61 11.40 3.29 14.40
CA GLN A 61 12.08 2.41 15.36
C GLN A 61 13.39 1.93 14.72
N GLU A 62 14.47 2.69 14.92
CA GLU A 62 15.78 2.42 14.30
C GLU A 62 16.29 1.01 14.56
N GLU A 63 16.07 0.48 15.76
CA GLU A 63 16.47 -0.88 16.13
C GLU A 63 15.77 -1.94 15.25
N HIS A 64 14.44 -1.85 15.13
CA HIS A 64 13.67 -2.77 14.28
C HIS A 64 14.03 -2.62 12.79
N MET A 65 14.36 -1.42 12.34
CA MET A 65 14.87 -1.22 10.98
C MET A 65 16.20 -1.91 10.74
N CYS A 66 17.14 -1.84 11.69
CA CYS A 66 18.42 -2.52 11.60
C CYS A 66 18.25 -4.04 11.57
N ASP A 67 17.38 -4.58 12.39
CA ASP A 67 17.11 -6.02 12.42
C ASP A 67 16.40 -6.50 11.17
N LEU A 68 15.42 -5.74 10.68
CA LEU A 68 14.77 -6.02 9.40
C LEU A 68 15.77 -5.99 8.23
N LYS A 69 16.70 -5.03 8.23
CA LYS A 69 17.75 -4.93 7.21
C LYS A 69 18.64 -6.16 7.20
N LYS A 70 19.08 -6.63 8.37
CA LYS A 70 19.87 -7.87 8.49
C LYS A 70 19.06 -9.08 8.02
N PHE A 71 17.78 -9.16 8.41
CA PHE A 71 16.91 -10.27 8.06
C PHE A 71 16.62 -10.37 6.56
N LEU A 72 16.37 -9.24 5.90
CA LEU A 72 16.01 -9.19 4.47
C LEU A 72 17.22 -9.24 3.53
N LYS A 73 18.43 -8.95 4.01
CA LYS A 73 19.64 -8.90 3.17
C LYS A 73 19.86 -10.20 2.40
N GLY A 74 19.93 -10.09 1.06
CA GLY A 74 20.14 -11.21 0.15
C GLY A 74 18.96 -12.19 0.04
N LYS A 75 17.81 -11.88 0.65
CA LYS A 75 16.59 -12.69 0.50
C LYS A 75 15.86 -12.35 -0.79
N GLU A 76 15.18 -13.34 -1.36
CA GLU A 76 14.13 -13.14 -2.36
C GLU A 76 12.85 -12.77 -1.64
N ILE A 77 12.17 -11.74 -2.08
CA ILE A 77 10.89 -11.30 -1.49
C ILE A 77 9.75 -11.79 -2.36
N LEU A 78 8.77 -12.45 -1.77
CA LEU A 78 7.48 -12.72 -2.38
C LEU A 78 6.48 -11.66 -1.87
N LEU A 79 6.20 -10.66 -2.71
CA LEU A 79 5.28 -9.59 -2.40
C LEU A 79 3.91 -9.91 -3.01
N ILE A 80 2.89 -10.06 -2.15
CA ILE A 80 1.54 -10.47 -2.55
C ILE A 80 0.58 -9.30 -2.39
N ALA A 81 0.02 -8.83 -3.50
CA ALA A 81 -1.06 -7.84 -3.54
C ALA A 81 -2.43 -8.53 -3.71
N PRO A 82 -3.55 -7.84 -3.41
CA PRO A 82 -4.88 -8.45 -3.40
C PRO A 82 -5.54 -8.59 -4.79
N GLY A 83 -4.80 -8.49 -5.88
CA GLY A 83 -5.33 -8.71 -7.23
C GLY A 83 -5.87 -10.11 -7.41
N LYS A 84 -6.78 -10.30 -8.37
CA LYS A 84 -7.52 -11.56 -8.57
C LYS A 84 -6.62 -12.75 -8.86
N SER A 85 -5.49 -12.54 -9.53
CA SER A 85 -4.52 -13.60 -9.83
C SER A 85 -3.96 -14.27 -8.57
N CYS A 86 -3.90 -13.56 -7.41
CA CYS A 86 -3.43 -14.18 -6.16
C CYS A 86 -4.33 -15.32 -5.66
N VAL A 87 -5.61 -15.32 -6.03
CA VAL A 87 -6.56 -16.40 -5.71
C VAL A 87 -6.51 -17.48 -6.78
N ILE A 88 -6.47 -17.10 -8.05
CA ILE A 88 -6.46 -18.03 -9.19
C ILE A 88 -5.19 -18.87 -9.20
N GLU A 89 -4.05 -18.23 -8.99
CA GLU A 89 -2.71 -18.84 -9.10
C GLU A 89 -2.09 -19.19 -7.74
N LYS A 90 -2.93 -19.46 -6.72
CA LYS A 90 -2.52 -19.74 -5.34
C LYS A 90 -1.48 -20.86 -5.20
N GLU A 91 -1.48 -21.85 -6.09
CA GLU A 91 -0.53 -22.98 -6.01
C GLU A 91 0.90 -22.57 -6.33
N ILE A 92 1.10 -21.71 -7.34
CA ILE A 92 2.42 -21.23 -7.68
C ILE A 92 2.96 -20.28 -6.58
N ILE A 93 2.07 -19.47 -5.97
CA ILE A 93 2.40 -18.60 -4.84
C ILE A 93 2.85 -19.43 -3.63
N THR A 94 2.10 -20.50 -3.31
CA THR A 94 2.44 -21.40 -2.21
C THR A 94 3.78 -22.08 -2.43
N LYS A 95 4.05 -22.57 -3.65
CA LYS A 95 5.37 -23.17 -3.99
C LYS A 95 6.51 -22.17 -3.86
N GLN A 96 6.32 -20.93 -4.28
CA GLN A 96 7.34 -19.90 -4.17
C GLN A 96 7.64 -19.56 -2.70
N ALA A 97 6.59 -19.45 -1.87
CA ALA A 97 6.70 -19.14 -0.45
C ALA A 97 7.44 -20.21 0.37
N GLN A 98 7.44 -21.47 -0.09
CA GLN A 98 8.10 -22.59 0.58
C GLN A 98 9.61 -22.66 0.34
N LYS A 99 10.18 -21.83 -0.52
CA LYS A 99 11.61 -21.83 -0.78
C LYS A 99 12.38 -21.22 0.40
N GLU A 100 13.50 -21.83 0.80
CA GLU A 100 14.28 -21.47 2.00
C GLU A 100 14.71 -20.00 2.05
N ASN A 101 15.01 -19.40 0.89
CA ASN A 101 15.53 -18.02 0.83
C ASN A 101 14.45 -16.98 0.52
N VAL A 102 13.17 -17.32 0.63
CA VAL A 102 12.03 -16.45 0.32
C VAL A 102 11.40 -15.93 1.60
N VAL A 103 11.20 -14.61 1.65
CA VAL A 103 10.39 -13.92 2.66
C VAL A 103 9.10 -13.47 2.02
N THR A 104 7.97 -13.84 2.62
CA THR A 104 6.63 -13.48 2.11
C THR A 104 6.11 -12.24 2.82
N ILE A 105 5.70 -11.26 2.03
CA ILE A 105 5.09 -10.00 2.51
C ILE A 105 3.78 -9.79 1.75
N SER A 106 2.67 -9.60 2.45
CA SER A 106 1.40 -9.21 1.82
C SER A 106 1.16 -7.71 1.93
N VAL A 107 0.31 -7.13 1.07
CA VAL A 107 0.06 -5.70 0.97
C VAL A 107 -1.39 -5.37 1.27
N ASN A 108 -1.64 -4.69 2.38
CA ASN A 108 -2.97 -4.26 2.85
C ASN A 108 -3.96 -5.40 3.20
N PHE A 109 -3.52 -6.63 3.31
CA PHE A 109 -4.36 -7.76 3.74
C PHE A 109 -3.52 -8.92 4.28
N ALA A 110 -4.13 -9.79 5.08
CA ALA A 110 -3.55 -11.07 5.46
C ALA A 110 -3.84 -12.11 4.37
N TYR A 111 -2.81 -12.68 3.75
CA TYR A 111 -3.00 -13.70 2.74
C TYR A 111 -3.18 -15.07 3.40
N GLU A 112 -4.37 -15.66 3.27
CA GLU A 112 -4.76 -16.86 4.02
C GLU A 112 -4.06 -18.16 3.56
N LYS A 113 -3.60 -18.23 2.31
CA LYS A 113 -3.02 -19.46 1.74
C LYS A 113 -1.55 -19.67 2.12
N VAL A 114 -0.88 -18.59 2.49
CA VAL A 114 0.50 -18.59 3.00
C VAL A 114 0.56 -17.55 4.09
N VAL A 115 0.92 -17.93 5.30
CA VAL A 115 1.09 -16.98 6.40
C VAL A 115 2.28 -16.07 6.09
N PRO A 116 2.06 -14.76 5.85
CA PRO A 116 3.16 -13.85 5.57
C PRO A 116 4.00 -13.60 6.82
N GLN A 117 5.31 -13.41 6.64
CA GLN A 117 6.19 -12.97 7.72
C GLN A 117 5.89 -11.53 8.10
N PHE A 118 5.56 -10.69 7.11
CA PHE A 118 5.17 -9.30 7.32
C PHE A 118 3.96 -8.92 6.49
N ILE A 119 3.24 -7.89 6.93
CA ILE A 119 2.14 -7.28 6.19
C ILE A 119 2.46 -5.79 6.03
N PHE A 120 2.70 -5.33 4.81
CA PHE A 120 2.88 -3.90 4.53
C PHE A 120 1.51 -3.22 4.43
N VAL A 121 1.28 -2.18 5.23
CA VAL A 121 -0.01 -1.49 5.27
C VAL A 121 0.17 0.02 5.18
N SER A 122 -0.46 0.65 4.18
CA SER A 122 -0.50 2.11 4.03
C SER A 122 -1.92 2.70 4.14
N ASN A 123 -2.92 1.85 4.42
CA ASN A 123 -4.33 2.23 4.47
C ASN A 123 -4.94 1.88 5.84
N LEU A 124 -5.41 2.89 6.59
CA LEU A 124 -5.98 2.69 7.93
C LEU A 124 -7.19 1.75 7.94
N ARG A 125 -8.08 1.82 6.94
CA ARG A 125 -9.24 0.92 6.89
C ARG A 125 -8.77 -0.53 6.84
N ARG A 126 -7.75 -0.83 6.02
CA ARG A 126 -7.18 -2.17 5.90
C ARG A 126 -6.48 -2.62 7.18
N PHE A 127 -5.78 -1.71 7.83
CA PHE A 127 -5.16 -1.99 9.13
C PHE A 127 -6.21 -2.36 10.19
N ARG A 128 -7.35 -1.67 10.22
CA ARG A 128 -8.44 -1.95 11.16
C ARG A 128 -9.12 -3.30 10.94
N GLU A 129 -9.11 -3.80 9.70
CA GLU A 129 -9.69 -5.10 9.32
C GLU A 129 -8.81 -6.30 9.73
N LEU A 130 -7.53 -6.09 10.07
CA LEU A 130 -6.61 -7.14 10.52
C LEU A 130 -6.88 -7.50 11.99
N ASP A 131 -6.65 -8.77 12.32
CA ASP A 131 -6.63 -9.21 13.72
C ASP A 131 -5.35 -8.78 14.44
N ASP A 132 -5.29 -8.95 15.76
CA ASP A 132 -4.16 -8.49 16.56
C ASP A 132 -2.87 -9.28 16.28
N GLY A 133 -2.97 -10.55 15.91
CA GLY A 133 -1.82 -11.37 15.52
C GLY A 133 -1.20 -10.92 14.21
N ASP A 134 -2.02 -10.51 13.25
CA ASP A 134 -1.57 -9.95 11.99
C ASP A 134 -1.08 -8.50 12.14
N LYS A 135 -1.72 -7.69 13.00
CA LYS A 135 -1.20 -6.33 13.31
C LYS A 135 0.21 -6.37 13.88
N ALA A 136 0.54 -7.34 14.73
CA ALA A 136 1.88 -7.50 15.27
C ALA A 136 2.98 -7.75 14.23
N LYS A 137 2.61 -8.19 13.01
CA LYS A 137 3.52 -8.39 11.86
C LYS A 137 3.55 -7.19 10.91
N CYS A 138 2.76 -6.15 11.19
CA CYS A 138 2.59 -5.05 10.25
C CYS A 138 3.82 -4.14 10.19
N ILE A 139 4.23 -3.84 8.97
CA ILE A 139 5.05 -2.69 8.60
C ILE A 139 4.06 -1.62 8.11
N VAL A 140 3.82 -0.60 8.92
CA VAL A 140 2.83 0.44 8.60
C VAL A 140 3.49 1.75 8.22
N THR A 141 2.82 2.53 7.40
CA THR A 141 3.22 3.90 7.10
C THR A 141 2.76 4.87 8.21
N SER A 142 3.47 5.98 8.41
CA SER A 142 3.27 6.93 9.53
C SER A 142 1.91 7.64 9.55
N ASN A 143 1.13 7.55 8.47
CA ASN A 143 -0.27 8.01 8.44
C ASN A 143 -1.25 7.06 9.15
N ILE A 144 -0.79 5.93 9.67
CA ILE A 144 -1.60 4.98 10.42
C ILE A 144 -1.24 5.10 11.90
N PRO A 145 -2.16 5.57 12.77
CA PRO A 145 -1.96 5.52 14.21
C PRO A 145 -1.98 4.04 14.63
N ALA A 146 -0.83 3.51 14.93
CA ALA A 146 -0.68 2.10 15.21
C ALA A 146 -0.18 1.88 16.64
N GLY A 147 -0.80 0.90 17.33
CA GLY A 147 -0.37 0.44 18.63
C GLY A 147 0.72 -0.63 18.52
N GLN A 148 0.37 -1.88 18.80
CA GLN A 148 1.31 -2.99 18.70
C GLN A 148 1.51 -3.42 17.24
N ILE A 149 2.64 -3.05 16.65
CA ILE A 149 3.05 -3.34 15.27
C ILE A 149 4.51 -3.75 15.24
N TYR A 150 4.96 -4.31 14.12
CA TYR A 150 6.38 -4.64 13.94
C TYR A 150 7.23 -3.40 13.69
N LEU A 151 6.84 -2.53 12.74
CA LEU A 151 7.59 -1.35 12.34
C LEU A 151 6.68 -0.26 11.79
N GLN A 152 7.01 1.00 12.08
CA GLN A 152 6.43 2.16 11.38
C GLN A 152 7.47 2.81 10.47
N THR A 153 7.10 3.12 9.23
CA THR A 153 7.96 3.77 8.22
C THR A 153 7.35 5.10 7.76
N ASN A 154 8.19 6.01 7.27
CA ASN A 154 7.73 7.32 6.84
C ASN A 154 6.88 7.23 5.57
N TYR A 155 5.59 7.62 5.66
CA TYR A 155 4.65 7.64 4.55
C TYR A 155 5.13 8.53 3.39
N ARG A 156 5.63 9.72 3.72
CA ARG A 156 6.02 10.72 2.74
C ARG A 156 7.19 10.25 1.86
N GLU A 157 8.15 9.57 2.44
CA GLU A 157 9.31 9.04 1.73
C GLU A 157 8.94 7.95 0.72
N LEU A 158 7.83 7.25 0.98
CA LEU A 158 7.36 6.17 0.11
C LEU A 158 6.41 6.64 -1.00
N LEU A 159 5.98 7.90 -1.01
CA LEU A 159 5.15 8.43 -2.09
C LEU A 159 5.83 8.32 -3.45
N ASN A 160 5.05 7.97 -4.46
CA ASN A 160 5.50 7.88 -5.84
C ASN A 160 5.39 9.23 -6.55
N THR A 161 6.05 9.38 -7.68
CA THR A 161 6.07 10.63 -8.46
C THR A 161 4.83 10.83 -9.32
N GLU A 162 4.15 9.74 -9.71
CA GLU A 162 2.98 9.77 -10.59
C GLU A 162 1.69 10.02 -9.78
N ASP A 163 0.99 11.10 -10.08
CA ASP A 163 -0.21 11.55 -9.34
C ASP A 163 -1.33 10.50 -9.29
N GLY A 164 -1.54 9.72 -10.33
CA GLY A 164 -2.58 8.68 -10.38
C GLY A 164 -2.34 7.51 -9.42
N VAL A 165 -1.09 7.30 -8.96
CA VAL A 165 -0.68 6.16 -8.13
C VAL A 165 0.27 6.57 -7.00
N ARG A 166 0.24 7.85 -6.64
CA ARG A 166 1.17 8.43 -5.66
C ARG A 166 1.26 7.64 -4.36
N ASP A 167 0.13 7.18 -3.85
CA ASP A 167 -0.01 6.42 -2.61
C ASP A 167 -0.44 4.96 -2.83
N ASN A 168 -0.16 4.40 -4.00
CA ASN A 168 -0.45 3.00 -4.27
C ASN A 168 0.38 2.09 -3.35
N ALA A 169 -0.30 1.32 -2.51
CA ALA A 169 0.34 0.51 -1.47
C ALA A 169 1.33 -0.52 -2.02
N GLY A 170 1.04 -1.12 -3.17
CA GLY A 170 1.93 -2.08 -3.82
C GLY A 170 3.24 -1.42 -4.25
N LEU A 171 3.17 -0.25 -4.88
CA LEU A 171 4.35 0.52 -5.28
C LEU A 171 5.14 1.04 -4.06
N MET A 172 4.44 1.50 -3.01
CA MET A 172 5.07 1.92 -1.76
C MET A 172 5.82 0.76 -1.08
N ALA A 173 5.26 -0.45 -1.11
CA ALA A 173 5.92 -1.64 -0.58
C ALA A 173 7.18 -2.00 -1.39
N VAL A 174 7.16 -1.92 -2.71
CA VAL A 174 8.35 -2.11 -3.55
C VAL A 174 9.41 -1.05 -3.21
N LYS A 175 9.02 0.23 -3.16
CA LYS A 175 9.93 1.33 -2.81
C LYS A 175 10.54 1.17 -1.41
N PHE A 176 9.76 0.72 -0.44
CA PHE A 176 10.25 0.38 0.89
C PHE A 176 11.34 -0.69 0.81
N LEU A 177 11.09 -1.79 0.08
CA LEU A 177 12.03 -2.90 -0.06
C LEU A 177 13.33 -2.54 -0.78
N MET A 178 13.34 -1.54 -1.65
CA MET A 178 14.55 -1.04 -2.31
C MET A 178 15.60 -0.54 -1.32
N ASN A 179 15.23 -0.20 -0.09
CA ASN A 179 16.16 0.22 0.96
C ASN A 179 16.88 -0.95 1.68
N TYR A 180 16.58 -2.21 1.34
CA TYR A 180 16.98 -3.41 2.12
C TYR A 180 17.79 -4.40 1.31
N GLU A 181 18.70 -4.10 0.50
CA GLU A 181 19.66 -5.02 -0.17
C GLU A 181 19.11 -6.44 -0.45
N VAL A 182 17.82 -6.55 -0.84
CA VAL A 182 17.18 -7.83 -1.16
C VAL A 182 17.69 -8.37 -2.50
N ALA A 183 17.68 -9.68 -2.70
CA ALA A 183 18.16 -10.31 -3.94
C ALA A 183 17.22 -10.03 -5.13
N GLY A 184 15.94 -9.85 -4.86
CA GLY A 184 14.92 -9.52 -5.86
C GLY A 184 13.51 -9.64 -5.30
N ILE A 185 12.53 -9.18 -6.05
CA ILE A 185 11.13 -9.17 -5.67
C ILE A 185 10.30 -9.97 -6.69
N TRP A 186 9.59 -10.98 -6.21
CA TRP A 186 8.55 -11.69 -6.94
C TRP A 186 7.20 -11.07 -6.62
N LEU A 187 6.47 -10.63 -7.63
CA LEU A 187 5.16 -10.00 -7.51
C LEU A 187 4.04 -11.01 -7.80
N ALA A 188 3.10 -11.13 -6.88
CA ALA A 188 1.88 -11.91 -7.05
C ALA A 188 0.65 -11.02 -6.77
N GLY A 189 -0.41 -11.15 -7.57
CA GLY A 189 -1.59 -10.30 -7.42
C GLY A 189 -1.40 -8.84 -7.84
N PHE A 190 -0.37 -8.53 -8.62
CA PHE A 190 -0.12 -7.20 -9.18
C PHE A 190 -0.72 -7.10 -10.58
N ASP A 191 -2.04 -7.30 -10.69
CA ASP A 191 -2.74 -7.46 -11.96
C ASP A 191 -2.91 -6.13 -12.72
N GLY A 192 -2.88 -5.01 -12.01
CA GLY A 192 -3.43 -3.74 -12.48
C GLY A 192 -4.96 -3.71 -12.29
N TYR A 193 -5.62 -2.76 -12.95
CA TYR A 193 -7.05 -2.52 -12.79
C TYR A 193 -7.81 -2.73 -14.10
N SER A 194 -8.84 -3.57 -14.07
CA SER A 194 -9.80 -3.78 -15.16
C SER A 194 -10.97 -2.81 -15.03
N HIS A 195 -11.59 -2.46 -16.15
CA HIS A 195 -12.89 -1.77 -16.17
C HIS A 195 -14.03 -2.67 -15.64
N ASP A 196 -13.85 -3.98 -15.67
CA ASP A 196 -14.71 -4.92 -14.95
C ASP A 196 -14.25 -5.01 -13.48
N ALA A 197 -15.09 -4.49 -12.58
CA ALA A 197 -14.80 -4.44 -11.16
C ALA A 197 -14.58 -5.84 -10.54
N GLU A 198 -15.26 -6.86 -11.06
CA GLU A 198 -15.14 -8.24 -10.59
C GLU A 198 -13.77 -8.88 -10.90
N GLU A 199 -13.02 -8.30 -11.84
CA GLU A 199 -11.68 -8.76 -12.23
C GLU A 199 -10.54 -8.14 -11.41
N ASN A 200 -10.83 -7.16 -10.55
CA ASN A 200 -9.78 -6.37 -9.88
C ASN A 200 -9.24 -7.00 -8.59
N TYR A 201 -10.08 -7.70 -7.82
CA TYR A 201 -9.68 -8.20 -6.51
C TYR A 201 -10.09 -9.66 -6.30
N GLY A 202 -9.30 -10.36 -5.51
CA GLY A 202 -9.60 -11.71 -5.08
C GLY A 202 -10.66 -11.79 -3.96
N ASP A 203 -10.88 -10.69 -3.25
CA ASP A 203 -11.89 -10.53 -2.19
C ASP A 203 -12.68 -9.24 -2.44
N ASP A 204 -14.00 -9.35 -2.49
CA ASP A 204 -14.93 -8.24 -2.74
C ASP A 204 -14.80 -7.11 -1.70
N LYS A 205 -14.38 -7.43 -0.46
CA LYS A 205 -14.08 -6.44 0.57
C LYS A 205 -12.96 -5.48 0.17
N MET A 206 -12.09 -5.90 -0.76
CA MET A 206 -11.00 -5.08 -1.29
C MET A 206 -11.44 -4.17 -2.43
N ALA A 207 -12.67 -4.29 -2.93
CA ALA A 207 -13.16 -3.57 -4.09
C ALA A 207 -12.98 -2.05 -3.97
N LEU A 208 -12.53 -1.44 -5.08
CA LEU A 208 -12.36 -0.01 -5.25
C LEU A 208 -13.38 0.49 -6.27
N ALA A 209 -14.33 1.30 -5.81
CA ALA A 209 -15.26 2.00 -6.73
C ALA A 209 -14.53 3.20 -7.36
N THR A 210 -14.14 3.09 -8.62
CA THR A 210 -13.40 4.13 -9.34
C THR A 210 -13.88 4.19 -10.80
N GLN A 211 -13.87 5.40 -11.39
CA GLN A 211 -14.22 5.58 -12.80
C GLN A 211 -13.15 4.96 -13.72
N ASN A 212 -13.58 4.38 -14.84
CA ASN A 212 -12.72 3.67 -15.80
C ASN A 212 -11.54 4.53 -16.29
N ALA A 213 -11.77 5.78 -16.66
CA ALA A 213 -10.71 6.68 -17.10
C ALA A 213 -9.59 6.86 -16.04
N ARG A 214 -9.93 6.82 -14.75
CA ARG A 214 -8.95 6.87 -13.67
C ARG A 214 -8.19 5.55 -13.54
N LEU A 215 -8.83 4.41 -13.79
CA LEU A 215 -8.17 3.10 -13.77
C LEU A 215 -7.08 3.01 -14.85
N ASP A 216 -7.34 3.55 -16.04
CA ASP A 216 -6.34 3.61 -17.12
C ASP A 216 -5.13 4.48 -16.74
N VAL A 217 -5.37 5.63 -16.12
CA VAL A 217 -4.31 6.50 -15.58
C VAL A 217 -3.50 5.76 -14.51
N MET A 218 -4.18 5.02 -13.62
CA MET A 218 -3.51 4.23 -12.59
C MET A 218 -2.65 3.11 -13.18
N ASN A 219 -3.15 2.38 -14.16
CA ASN A 219 -2.39 1.32 -14.85
C ASN A 219 -1.15 1.86 -15.54
N HIS A 220 -1.29 3.00 -16.22
CA HIS A 220 -0.16 3.68 -16.85
C HIS A 220 0.88 4.13 -15.80
N GLY A 221 0.43 4.75 -14.71
CA GLY A 221 1.29 5.18 -13.62
C GLY A 221 2.01 4.02 -12.93
N ILE A 222 1.30 2.89 -12.66
CA ILE A 222 1.93 1.68 -12.11
C ILE A 222 3.02 1.16 -13.04
N THR A 223 2.72 1.03 -14.34
CA THR A 223 3.67 0.57 -15.36
C THR A 223 4.93 1.43 -15.35
N LYS A 224 4.77 2.75 -15.38
CA LYS A 224 5.89 3.70 -15.42
C LYS A 224 6.77 3.60 -14.18
N ILE A 225 6.17 3.62 -12.99
CA ILE A 225 6.91 3.53 -11.72
C ILE A 225 7.60 2.16 -11.58
N MET A 226 6.95 1.07 -11.96
CA MET A 226 7.57 -0.26 -11.93
C MET A 226 8.77 -0.36 -12.87
N GLN A 227 8.70 0.25 -14.07
CA GLN A 227 9.84 0.32 -15.00
C GLN A 227 10.98 1.16 -14.43
N GLU A 228 10.68 2.22 -13.67
CA GLU A 228 11.71 2.98 -12.95
C GLU A 228 12.39 2.13 -11.88
N TYR A 229 11.61 1.46 -11.03
CA TYR A 229 12.14 0.61 -9.97
C TYR A 229 12.93 -0.59 -10.48
N ALA A 230 12.53 -1.17 -11.61
CA ALA A 230 13.23 -2.29 -12.24
C ALA A 230 14.65 -1.95 -12.73
N LYS A 231 15.05 -0.68 -12.78
CA LYS A 231 16.42 -0.26 -13.08
C LYS A 231 17.37 -0.49 -11.90
N ASP A 232 16.84 -0.42 -10.68
CA ASP A 232 17.63 -0.46 -9.43
C ASP A 232 17.47 -1.78 -8.68
N ILE A 233 16.37 -2.50 -8.89
CA ILE A 233 16.09 -3.78 -8.22
C ILE A 233 15.48 -4.80 -9.19
N THR A 234 15.85 -6.06 -9.03
CA THR A 234 15.27 -7.14 -9.84
C THR A 234 13.81 -7.39 -9.45
N ILE A 235 12.88 -7.12 -10.37
CA ILE A 235 11.44 -7.36 -10.22
C ILE A 235 11.00 -8.44 -11.21
N ARG A 236 10.25 -9.43 -10.73
CA ARG A 236 9.69 -10.52 -11.56
C ARG A 236 8.22 -10.72 -11.20
N PHE A 237 7.36 -10.89 -12.19
CA PHE A 237 5.99 -11.31 -11.96
C PHE A 237 5.93 -12.83 -11.75
N LEU A 238 5.39 -13.26 -10.61
CA LEU A 238 5.09 -14.66 -10.32
C LEU A 238 3.74 -15.05 -10.91
N THR A 239 2.74 -14.16 -10.76
CA THR A 239 1.44 -14.25 -11.45
C THR A 239 1.41 -13.27 -12.60
N ALA A 240 0.77 -13.65 -13.72
CA ALA A 240 0.78 -12.81 -14.93
C ALA A 240 0.01 -11.50 -14.70
N PRO A 241 0.66 -10.33 -14.88
CA PRO A 241 -0.06 -9.06 -14.84
C PRO A 241 -1.00 -8.95 -16.04
N LYS A 242 -2.19 -8.39 -15.83
CA LYS A 242 -3.18 -8.21 -16.91
C LYS A 242 -3.08 -6.83 -17.57
N HIS A 243 -2.80 -5.81 -16.77
CA HIS A 243 -2.86 -4.40 -17.18
C HIS A 243 -1.57 -3.63 -16.90
N ILE A 244 -0.49 -4.30 -16.53
CA ILE A 244 0.83 -3.73 -16.25
C ILE A 244 1.83 -4.36 -17.20
N ILE A 245 2.68 -3.54 -17.84
CA ILE A 245 3.67 -3.99 -18.83
C ILE A 245 5.07 -3.61 -18.33
N LEU A 246 5.88 -4.59 -17.98
CA LEU A 246 7.34 -4.41 -17.87
C LEU A 246 7.96 -4.86 -19.19
N GLN A 247 8.63 -3.95 -19.86
CA GLN A 247 9.44 -4.24 -21.05
C GLN A 247 10.86 -4.62 -20.63
#